data_092c40bfda0d1f9c3a214189120d7993
#
_entry.id   092c40bfda0d1f9c3a214189120d7993
#
_cell.length_a   1.000
_cell.length_b   1.000
_cell.length_c   1.000
_cell.angle_alpha   90.00
_cell.angle_beta   90.00
_cell.angle_gamma   90.00
#
_symmetry.space_group_name_H-M   'P 1'
#
loop_
_entity.id
_entity.type
_entity.pdbx_description
1 polymer ?
#
loop_
_entity_poly.entity_id
_entity_poly.type
_entity_poly.pdbx_seq_one_letter_code
_entity_poly.pdbx_strand_id
1 'polypeptide(L)'
;KPNNIALSLKNKKTKTIGIIIPEIVHHFFATVISGIEQVANECGYNVIVCLSDESFDKEVINMEMLANGSTDGFIMSLSKETQQKKDFHHLQEVINQGMPVVLFDRISNDILCDKVIIDDQLAAYEATNFLISKGLKKIALLTTVDYVSVGKLRTDGYLNVLHDHGIEVDENLIIRIEDTEHCDEKINELLENQSIDAILAVNELFAVTAIKLAMAKGIKIPEDLSVVAFTDGIISKYSTPTITTISQNGIKMGRKAAEMLIKRLELEDEEDEHYKTEIIETNLIIRESTKS
;
A
#
# COMPACT_ATOMS: atom_id res chain seq x y z
N LYS A 1 -7.46 -40.00 -4.12
CA LYS A 1 -7.60 -38.77 -3.32
C LYS A 1 -9.09 -38.37 -3.37
N PRO A 2 -9.73 -38.02 -2.26
CA PRO A 2 -11.10 -37.52 -2.28
C PRO A 2 -11.17 -36.28 -3.19
N ASN A 3 -12.24 -36.16 -3.96
CA ASN A 3 -12.48 -34.99 -4.79
C ASN A 3 -12.84 -33.80 -3.87
N ASN A 4 -11.98 -32.79 -3.79
CA ASN A 4 -12.18 -31.62 -2.94
C ASN A 4 -13.51 -30.90 -3.24
N ILE A 5 -13.97 -30.95 -4.49
CA ILE A 5 -15.28 -30.39 -4.90
C ILE A 5 -16.45 -31.16 -4.22
N ALA A 6 -16.34 -32.47 -4.09
CA ALA A 6 -17.36 -33.27 -3.41
C ALA A 6 -17.34 -33.09 -1.89
N LEU A 7 -16.20 -32.77 -1.29
CA LEU A 7 -16.06 -32.44 0.13
C LEU A 7 -16.59 -31.04 0.45
N SER A 8 -16.35 -30.05 -0.42
CA SER A 8 -16.86 -28.69 -0.27
C SER A 8 -18.39 -28.63 -0.31
N LEU A 9 -19.02 -29.42 -1.20
CA LEU A 9 -20.47 -29.58 -1.26
C LEU A 9 -21.07 -30.16 0.04
N LYS A 10 -20.31 -31.02 0.72
CA LYS A 10 -20.76 -31.63 1.98
C LYS A 10 -20.57 -30.71 3.20
N ASN A 11 -19.52 -29.90 3.21
CA ASN A 11 -19.14 -29.07 4.37
C ASN A 11 -19.52 -27.60 4.23
N LYS A 12 -20.11 -27.16 3.10
CA LYS A 12 -20.43 -25.76 2.76
C LYS A 12 -19.22 -24.78 2.85
N LYS A 13 -17.97 -25.29 2.91
CA LYS A 13 -16.75 -24.49 2.93
C LYS A 13 -15.85 -24.88 1.77
N THR A 14 -15.36 -23.89 1.03
CA THR A 14 -14.48 -24.10 -0.13
C THR A 14 -13.01 -24.25 0.26
N LYS A 15 -12.66 -23.82 1.48
CA LYS A 15 -11.28 -23.67 1.94
C LYS A 15 -10.44 -22.83 0.96
N THR A 16 -11.05 -21.76 0.46
CA THR A 16 -10.43 -20.83 -0.48
C THR A 16 -10.67 -19.39 -0.03
N ILE A 17 -9.64 -18.58 -0.08
CA ILE A 17 -9.64 -17.15 0.24
C ILE A 17 -9.53 -16.36 -1.06
N GLY A 18 -10.42 -15.37 -1.25
CA GLY A 18 -10.34 -14.41 -2.34
C GLY A 18 -9.42 -13.25 -1.96
N ILE A 19 -8.43 -12.95 -2.81
CA ILE A 19 -7.58 -11.77 -2.68
C ILE A 19 -7.92 -10.82 -3.82
N ILE A 20 -8.29 -9.57 -3.50
CA ILE A 20 -8.55 -8.53 -4.50
C ILE A 20 -7.60 -7.37 -4.24
N ILE A 21 -6.76 -7.06 -5.22
CA ILE A 21 -5.77 -5.97 -5.14
C ILE A 21 -5.86 -5.09 -6.39
N PRO A 22 -5.45 -3.80 -6.30
CA PRO A 22 -5.47 -2.91 -7.45
C PRO A 22 -4.60 -3.40 -8.61
N GLU A 23 -3.36 -3.76 -8.31
CA GLU A 23 -2.37 -4.14 -9.32
C GLU A 23 -1.27 -5.02 -8.72
N ILE A 24 -0.55 -5.77 -9.55
CA ILE A 24 0.55 -6.65 -9.13
C ILE A 24 1.94 -6.07 -9.41
N VAL A 25 2.02 -4.98 -10.17
CA VAL A 25 3.29 -4.38 -10.60
C VAL A 25 4.09 -3.85 -9.42
N HIS A 26 3.43 -3.35 -8.38
CA HIS A 26 4.10 -2.90 -7.18
C HIS A 26 4.57 -4.07 -6.31
N HIS A 27 5.86 -4.11 -6.03
CA HIS A 27 6.49 -5.13 -5.19
C HIS A 27 5.79 -5.33 -3.84
N PHE A 28 5.23 -4.27 -3.27
CA PHE A 28 4.49 -4.32 -2.01
C PHE A 28 3.34 -5.35 -2.06
N PHE A 29 2.44 -5.28 -3.05
CA PHE A 29 1.33 -6.21 -3.15
C PHE A 29 1.79 -7.66 -3.34
N ALA A 30 2.87 -7.88 -4.11
CA ALA A 30 3.44 -9.21 -4.28
C ALA A 30 3.94 -9.80 -2.94
N THR A 31 4.55 -8.96 -2.07
CA THR A 31 4.99 -9.40 -0.73
C THR A 31 3.82 -9.67 0.21
N VAL A 32 2.75 -8.88 0.14
CA VAL A 32 1.53 -9.11 0.93
C VAL A 32 0.88 -10.44 0.51
N ILE A 33 0.71 -10.69 -0.79
CA ILE A 33 0.18 -11.96 -1.31
C ILE A 33 1.02 -13.13 -0.82
N SER A 34 2.36 -13.02 -0.87
CA SER A 34 3.25 -14.06 -0.36
C SER A 34 3.04 -14.34 1.13
N GLY A 35 2.83 -13.29 1.94
CA GLY A 35 2.51 -13.44 3.36
C GLY A 35 1.15 -14.11 3.60
N ILE A 36 0.13 -13.77 2.81
CA ILE A 36 -1.20 -14.40 2.87
C ILE A 36 -1.11 -15.86 2.49
N GLU A 37 -0.43 -16.19 1.39
CA GLU A 37 -0.29 -17.55 0.87
C GLU A 37 0.40 -18.47 1.88
N GLN A 38 1.45 -18.02 2.56
CA GLN A 38 2.13 -18.79 3.58
C GLN A 38 1.17 -19.25 4.69
N VAL A 39 0.41 -18.32 5.28
CA VAL A 39 -0.54 -18.64 6.36
C VAL A 39 -1.72 -19.46 5.84
N ALA A 40 -2.26 -19.12 4.69
CA ALA A 40 -3.35 -19.86 4.06
C ALA A 40 -2.95 -21.33 3.85
N ASN A 41 -1.78 -21.58 3.29
CA ASN A 41 -1.25 -22.93 3.06
C ASN A 41 -1.03 -23.69 4.37
N GLU A 42 -0.42 -23.07 5.40
CA GLU A 42 -0.25 -23.63 6.73
C GLU A 42 -1.60 -24.09 7.35
N CYS A 43 -2.68 -23.35 7.08
CA CYS A 43 -4.04 -23.63 7.59
C CYS A 43 -4.91 -24.45 6.63
N GLY A 44 -4.39 -24.92 5.50
CA GLY A 44 -5.10 -25.75 4.52
C GLY A 44 -6.10 -24.99 3.65
N TYR A 45 -5.89 -23.68 3.46
CA TYR A 45 -6.63 -22.85 2.53
C TYR A 45 -5.85 -22.66 1.22
N ASN A 46 -6.61 -22.53 0.13
CA ASN A 46 -6.08 -22.04 -1.15
C ASN A 46 -6.33 -20.53 -1.26
N VAL A 47 -5.65 -19.87 -2.20
CA VAL A 47 -5.88 -18.46 -2.51
C VAL A 47 -6.21 -18.28 -3.99
N ILE A 48 -7.16 -17.37 -4.28
CA ILE A 48 -7.45 -16.90 -5.64
C ILE A 48 -7.18 -15.41 -5.64
N VAL A 49 -6.31 -14.95 -6.55
CA VAL A 49 -5.94 -13.54 -6.67
C VAL A 49 -6.66 -12.94 -7.88
N CYS A 50 -7.38 -11.84 -7.67
CA CYS A 50 -8.01 -11.03 -8.71
C CYS A 50 -7.46 -9.60 -8.69
N LEU A 51 -7.30 -9.00 -9.86
CA LEU A 51 -6.86 -7.62 -10.02
C LEU A 51 -8.06 -6.73 -10.34
N SER A 52 -8.25 -5.67 -9.56
CA SER A 52 -9.27 -4.66 -9.85
C SER A 52 -8.81 -3.63 -10.88
N ASP A 53 -7.51 -3.57 -11.15
CA ASP A 53 -6.92 -2.66 -12.13
C ASP A 53 -7.34 -1.20 -11.88
N GLU A 54 -7.34 -0.83 -10.61
CA GLU A 54 -7.76 0.49 -10.09
C GLU A 54 -9.21 0.88 -10.43
N SER A 55 -10.02 -0.06 -10.94
CA SER A 55 -11.40 0.15 -11.37
C SER A 55 -12.42 -0.35 -10.35
N PHE A 56 -13.38 0.50 -10.04
CA PHE A 56 -14.53 0.15 -9.21
C PHE A 56 -15.36 -1.00 -9.79
N ASP A 57 -15.67 -0.93 -11.09
CA ASP A 57 -16.52 -1.93 -11.75
C ASP A 57 -15.84 -3.31 -11.76
N LYS A 58 -14.52 -3.36 -12.01
CA LYS A 58 -13.76 -4.62 -11.93
C LYS A 58 -13.68 -5.15 -10.50
N GLU A 59 -13.55 -4.28 -9.50
CA GLU A 59 -13.55 -4.67 -8.10
C GLU A 59 -14.88 -5.34 -7.72
N VAL A 60 -16.02 -4.74 -8.12
CA VAL A 60 -17.38 -5.28 -7.93
C VAL A 60 -17.51 -6.64 -8.61
N ILE A 61 -17.20 -6.74 -9.92
CA ILE A 61 -17.32 -7.98 -10.69
C ILE A 61 -16.48 -9.11 -10.09
N ASN A 62 -15.25 -8.82 -9.70
CA ASN A 62 -14.36 -9.80 -9.08
C ASN A 62 -14.92 -10.31 -7.76
N MET A 63 -15.44 -9.42 -6.91
CA MET A 63 -16.03 -9.79 -5.64
C MET A 63 -17.28 -10.64 -5.81
N GLU A 64 -18.22 -10.23 -6.67
CA GLU A 64 -19.44 -10.99 -7.00
C GLU A 64 -19.11 -12.38 -7.54
N MET A 65 -18.16 -12.46 -8.48
CA MET A 65 -17.75 -13.74 -9.09
C MET A 65 -17.20 -14.71 -8.03
N LEU A 66 -16.35 -14.22 -7.12
CA LEU A 66 -15.74 -15.04 -6.08
C LEU A 66 -16.73 -15.39 -4.96
N ALA A 67 -17.63 -14.48 -4.60
CA ALA A 67 -18.65 -14.71 -3.57
C ALA A 67 -19.65 -15.80 -3.96
N ASN A 68 -19.86 -16.02 -5.25
CA ASN A 68 -20.75 -17.07 -5.78
C ASN A 68 -20.21 -18.51 -5.61
N GLY A 69 -19.77 -18.85 -4.40
CA GLY A 69 -19.38 -20.22 -4.01
C GLY A 69 -17.94 -20.60 -4.37
N SER A 70 -17.09 -19.63 -4.72
CA SER A 70 -15.68 -19.88 -5.03
C SER A 70 -14.76 -19.64 -3.85
N THR A 71 -15.15 -18.78 -2.89
CA THR A 71 -14.35 -18.44 -1.71
C THR A 71 -15.18 -18.40 -0.43
N ASP A 72 -14.52 -18.51 0.71
CA ASP A 72 -15.15 -18.45 2.03
C ASP A 72 -15.06 -17.05 2.66
N GLY A 73 -14.16 -16.19 2.16
CA GLY A 73 -13.94 -14.83 2.64
C GLY A 73 -12.92 -14.09 1.81
N PHE A 74 -12.69 -12.81 2.14
CA PHE A 74 -11.89 -11.90 1.32
C PHE A 74 -10.80 -11.18 2.10
N ILE A 75 -9.65 -10.98 1.46
CA ILE A 75 -8.60 -10.04 1.86
C ILE A 75 -8.40 -9.08 0.70
N MET A 76 -8.57 -7.77 0.93
CA MET A 76 -8.50 -6.84 -0.18
C MET A 76 -7.92 -5.47 0.18
N SER A 77 -7.38 -4.81 -0.83
CA SER A 77 -6.98 -3.41 -0.82
C SER A 77 -7.84 -2.66 -1.85
N LEU A 78 -8.48 -1.58 -1.44
CA LEU A 78 -9.46 -0.86 -2.27
C LEU A 78 -8.81 -0.23 -3.50
N SER A 79 -9.50 -0.27 -4.63
CA SER A 79 -9.11 0.46 -5.83
C SER A 79 -9.20 1.98 -5.61
N LYS A 80 -8.46 2.76 -6.39
CA LYS A 80 -8.54 4.23 -6.31
C LYS A 80 -9.93 4.75 -6.67
N GLU A 81 -10.60 4.14 -7.66
CA GLU A 81 -11.96 4.54 -8.03
C GLU A 81 -12.98 4.27 -6.93
N THR A 82 -12.86 3.15 -6.21
CA THR A 82 -13.72 2.84 -5.06
C THR A 82 -13.56 3.89 -3.96
N GLN A 83 -12.32 4.28 -3.66
CA GLN A 83 -12.05 5.35 -2.69
C GLN A 83 -12.55 6.72 -3.17
N GLN A 84 -12.44 7.01 -4.47
CA GLN A 84 -12.93 8.26 -5.05
C GLN A 84 -14.46 8.35 -5.03
N LYS A 85 -15.13 7.28 -5.44
CA LYS A 85 -16.61 7.20 -5.45
C LYS A 85 -17.20 7.13 -4.05
N LYS A 86 -16.43 6.62 -3.07
CA LYS A 86 -16.92 6.28 -1.71
C LYS A 86 -18.15 5.37 -1.75
N ASP A 87 -18.18 4.47 -2.71
CA ASP A 87 -19.22 3.48 -2.89
C ASP A 87 -18.65 2.10 -2.52
N PHE A 88 -19.22 1.49 -1.49
CA PHE A 88 -18.75 0.24 -0.90
C PHE A 88 -19.85 -0.82 -0.87
N HIS A 89 -20.89 -0.69 -1.70
CA HIS A 89 -22.06 -1.58 -1.66
C HIS A 89 -21.68 -3.05 -1.82
N HIS A 90 -20.74 -3.38 -2.70
CA HIS A 90 -20.27 -4.75 -2.94
C HIS A 90 -19.63 -5.38 -1.70
N LEU A 91 -18.85 -4.62 -0.92
CA LEU A 91 -18.31 -5.09 0.35
C LEU A 91 -19.43 -5.33 1.37
N GLN A 92 -20.36 -4.38 1.46
CA GLN A 92 -21.47 -4.47 2.40
C GLN A 92 -22.39 -5.66 2.10
N GLU A 93 -22.64 -5.95 0.81
CA GLU A 93 -23.43 -7.10 0.38
C GLU A 93 -22.76 -8.42 0.79
N VAL A 94 -21.47 -8.57 0.55
CA VAL A 94 -20.71 -9.77 0.89
C VAL A 94 -20.66 -9.97 2.41
N ILE A 95 -20.42 -8.91 3.18
CA ILE A 95 -20.45 -8.95 4.65
C ILE A 95 -21.85 -9.34 5.16
N ASN A 96 -22.93 -8.78 4.59
CA ASN A 96 -24.31 -9.10 4.95
C ASN A 96 -24.69 -10.56 4.62
N GLN A 97 -24.01 -11.17 3.66
CA GLN A 97 -24.13 -12.60 3.36
C GLN A 97 -23.36 -13.51 4.34
N GLY A 98 -22.68 -12.92 5.32
CA GLY A 98 -21.91 -13.64 6.35
C GLY A 98 -20.50 -14.02 5.91
N MET A 99 -19.98 -13.46 4.82
CA MET A 99 -18.60 -13.68 4.38
C MET A 99 -17.67 -12.64 5.02
N PRO A 100 -16.67 -13.05 5.82
CA PRO A 100 -15.76 -12.11 6.43
C PRO A 100 -14.84 -11.45 5.40
N VAL A 101 -14.56 -10.16 5.64
CA VAL A 101 -13.66 -9.33 4.85
C VAL A 101 -12.58 -8.76 5.75
N VAL A 102 -11.34 -8.77 5.29
CA VAL A 102 -10.22 -8.05 5.89
C VAL A 102 -9.69 -7.05 4.86
N LEU A 103 -9.70 -5.77 5.21
CA LEU A 103 -9.08 -4.74 4.38
C LEU A 103 -7.61 -4.56 4.78
N PHE A 104 -6.73 -4.27 3.82
CA PHE A 104 -5.36 -3.91 4.10
C PHE A 104 -4.89 -2.75 3.24
N ASP A 105 -3.87 -2.01 3.72
CA ASP A 105 -3.25 -0.86 3.05
C ASP A 105 -4.28 0.24 2.74
N ARG A 106 -4.99 0.15 1.63
CA ARG A 106 -6.04 1.10 1.25
C ARG A 106 -7.38 0.65 1.82
N ILE A 107 -7.83 1.33 2.83
CA ILE A 107 -9.02 0.99 3.60
C ILE A 107 -10.09 2.08 3.55
N SER A 108 -11.28 1.77 4.04
CA SER A 108 -12.29 2.75 4.44
C SER A 108 -12.75 2.49 5.88
N ASN A 109 -12.98 3.57 6.63
CA ASN A 109 -13.58 3.47 7.96
C ASN A 109 -15.11 3.33 7.92
N ASP A 110 -15.73 3.55 6.76
CA ASP A 110 -17.17 3.37 6.55
C ASP A 110 -17.58 1.89 6.48
N ILE A 111 -16.59 0.98 6.36
CA ILE A 111 -16.82 -0.46 6.34
C ILE A 111 -16.43 -1.07 7.68
N LEU A 112 -17.40 -1.78 8.27
CA LEU A 112 -17.21 -2.53 9.51
C LEU A 112 -16.61 -3.91 9.19
N CYS A 113 -15.29 -3.99 9.25
CA CYS A 113 -14.51 -5.21 9.03
C CYS A 113 -13.13 -5.09 9.70
N ASP A 114 -12.40 -6.19 9.77
CA ASP A 114 -11.01 -6.18 10.23
C ASP A 114 -10.10 -5.44 9.24
N LYS A 115 -9.06 -4.80 9.76
CA LYS A 115 -8.15 -4.00 8.97
C LYS A 115 -6.69 -4.26 9.37
N VAL A 116 -5.80 -4.26 8.38
CA VAL A 116 -4.35 -4.33 8.61
C VAL A 116 -3.69 -3.19 7.83
N ILE A 117 -3.07 -2.28 8.54
CA ILE A 117 -2.47 -1.05 7.98
C ILE A 117 -1.07 -0.83 8.55
N ILE A 118 -0.37 0.15 8.02
CA ILE A 118 0.73 0.84 8.69
C ILE A 118 0.22 2.20 9.19
N ASP A 119 1.00 2.85 10.05
CA ASP A 119 0.78 4.28 10.31
C ASP A 119 1.49 5.09 9.21
N ASP A 120 0.80 5.31 8.09
CA ASP A 120 1.32 6.03 6.93
C ASP A 120 1.71 7.47 7.27
N GLN A 121 0.96 8.11 8.16
CA GLN A 121 1.22 9.49 8.58
C GLN A 121 2.51 9.57 9.40
N LEU A 122 2.67 8.71 10.40
CA LEU A 122 3.88 8.62 11.21
C LEU A 122 5.10 8.22 10.36
N ALA A 123 4.94 7.27 9.46
CA ALA A 123 6.01 6.81 8.58
C ALA A 123 6.52 7.92 7.65
N ALA A 124 5.64 8.73 7.09
CA ALA A 124 6.01 9.89 6.26
C ALA A 124 6.62 11.02 7.10
N TYR A 125 6.09 11.24 8.32
CA TYR A 125 6.67 12.17 9.28
C TYR A 125 8.12 11.79 9.61
N GLU A 126 8.36 10.54 9.99
CA GLU A 126 9.70 10.06 10.37
C GLU A 126 10.70 10.14 9.20
N ALA A 127 10.27 9.77 7.98
CA ALA A 127 11.10 9.86 6.79
C ALA A 127 11.48 11.31 6.45
N THR A 128 10.52 12.24 6.53
CA THR A 128 10.79 13.66 6.29
C THR A 128 11.65 14.25 7.40
N ASN A 129 11.39 13.89 8.67
CA ASN A 129 12.20 14.29 9.81
C ASN A 129 13.66 13.81 9.69
N PHE A 130 13.86 12.60 9.18
CA PHE A 130 15.19 12.09 8.86
C PHE A 130 15.90 13.01 7.85
N LEU A 131 15.26 13.42 6.76
CA LEU A 131 15.84 14.34 5.78
C LEU A 131 16.16 15.70 6.41
N ILE A 132 15.26 16.26 7.22
CA ILE A 132 15.46 17.52 7.93
C ILE A 132 16.65 17.42 8.91
N SER A 133 16.80 16.29 9.61
CA SER A 133 17.92 16.03 10.53
C SER A 133 19.30 16.05 9.84
N LYS A 134 19.33 15.82 8.53
CA LYS A 134 20.53 15.93 7.67
C LYS A 134 20.76 17.37 7.16
N GLY A 135 19.99 18.34 7.63
CA GLY A 135 20.09 19.75 7.25
C GLY A 135 19.39 20.11 5.94
N LEU A 136 18.60 19.19 5.38
CA LEU A 136 17.86 19.40 4.13
C LEU A 136 16.54 20.11 4.44
N LYS A 137 16.21 21.18 3.72
CA LYS A 137 15.05 22.04 4.02
C LYS A 137 14.07 22.16 2.85
N LYS A 138 14.57 22.08 1.62
CA LYS A 138 13.74 22.13 0.42
C LYS A 138 13.43 20.72 -0.04
N ILE A 139 12.49 20.09 0.62
CA ILE A 139 12.11 18.70 0.40
C ILE A 139 10.86 18.66 -0.48
N ALA A 140 10.95 18.06 -1.65
CA ALA A 140 9.79 17.82 -2.49
C ALA A 140 9.09 16.50 -2.11
N LEU A 141 7.76 16.50 -2.17
CA LEU A 141 6.93 15.31 -2.01
C LEU A 141 6.38 14.87 -3.36
N LEU A 142 6.72 13.67 -3.80
CA LEU A 142 6.08 13.01 -4.93
C LEU A 142 4.99 12.08 -4.39
N THR A 143 3.74 12.46 -4.54
CA THR A 143 2.59 11.77 -3.94
C THR A 143 1.54 11.40 -4.98
N THR A 144 0.57 10.59 -4.58
CA THR A 144 -0.63 10.31 -5.36
C THR A 144 -1.71 11.36 -5.09
N VAL A 145 -2.86 11.22 -5.73
CA VAL A 145 -4.01 12.11 -5.53
C VAL A 145 -4.63 11.94 -4.13
N ASP A 146 -5.22 13.00 -3.61
CA ASP A 146 -5.67 13.08 -2.20
C ASP A 146 -6.85 12.16 -1.84
N TYR A 147 -7.60 11.64 -2.83
CA TYR A 147 -8.67 10.67 -2.57
C TYR A 147 -8.15 9.23 -2.35
N VAL A 148 -6.87 8.96 -2.60
CA VAL A 148 -6.22 7.71 -2.20
C VAL A 148 -5.74 7.84 -0.76
N SER A 149 -6.31 7.05 0.16
CA SER A 149 -6.13 7.19 1.62
C SER A 149 -4.66 7.24 2.05
N VAL A 150 -3.84 6.31 1.56
CA VAL A 150 -2.41 6.24 1.91
C VAL A 150 -1.63 7.46 1.39
N GLY A 151 -1.95 7.96 0.18
CA GLY A 151 -1.33 9.16 -0.37
C GLY A 151 -1.63 10.40 0.48
N LYS A 152 -2.90 10.56 0.91
CA LYS A 152 -3.31 11.64 1.79
C LYS A 152 -2.60 11.57 3.14
N LEU A 153 -2.58 10.42 3.80
CA LEU A 153 -1.93 10.24 5.11
C LEU A 153 -0.43 10.54 5.05
N ARG A 154 0.27 10.10 3.99
CA ARG A 154 1.69 10.43 3.78
C ARG A 154 1.91 11.91 3.55
N THR A 155 1.01 12.57 2.80
CA THR A 155 1.03 14.03 2.62
C THR A 155 0.83 14.74 3.96
N ASP A 156 -0.13 14.30 4.77
CA ASP A 156 -0.40 14.88 6.10
C ASP A 156 0.83 14.72 7.02
N GLY A 157 1.51 13.57 7.00
CA GLY A 157 2.75 13.35 7.76
C GLY A 157 3.89 14.28 7.34
N TYR A 158 4.08 14.45 6.03
CA TYR A 158 5.04 15.40 5.48
C TYR A 158 4.75 16.85 5.91
N LEU A 159 3.49 17.28 5.82
CA LEU A 159 3.09 18.65 6.21
C LEU A 159 3.28 18.89 7.71
N ASN A 160 2.94 17.90 8.54
CA ASN A 160 3.06 18.01 10.00
C ASN A 160 4.51 18.22 10.42
N VAL A 161 5.46 17.47 9.86
CA VAL A 161 6.87 17.64 10.24
C VAL A 161 7.46 18.97 9.76
N LEU A 162 7.04 19.48 8.58
CA LEU A 162 7.45 20.83 8.16
C LEU A 162 6.96 21.89 9.14
N HIS A 163 5.70 21.80 9.55
CA HIS A 163 5.10 22.69 10.54
C HIS A 163 5.87 22.64 11.88
N ASP A 164 6.18 21.46 12.39
CA ASP A 164 6.87 21.27 13.67
C ASP A 164 8.30 21.82 13.66
N HIS A 165 8.95 21.83 12.49
CA HIS A 165 10.28 22.43 12.30
C HIS A 165 10.22 23.91 11.88
N GLY A 166 9.04 24.53 11.77
CA GLY A 166 8.88 25.92 11.34
C GLY A 166 9.33 26.16 9.89
N ILE A 167 9.24 25.12 9.05
CA ILE A 167 9.54 25.21 7.60
C ILE A 167 8.24 25.59 6.89
N GLU A 168 8.28 26.68 6.11
CA GLU A 168 7.13 27.12 5.32
C GLU A 168 6.81 26.08 4.22
N VAL A 169 5.53 25.77 4.10
CA VAL A 169 5.04 24.84 3.06
C VAL A 169 5.03 25.55 1.71
N ASP A 170 5.75 25.00 0.75
CA ASP A 170 5.70 25.40 -0.65
C ASP A 170 4.89 24.36 -1.45
N GLU A 171 3.67 24.75 -1.86
CA GLU A 171 2.78 23.86 -2.64
C GLU A 171 3.40 23.44 -3.99
N ASN A 172 4.37 24.19 -4.53
CA ASN A 172 5.07 23.82 -5.75
C ASN A 172 6.02 22.61 -5.56
N LEU A 173 6.30 22.25 -4.31
CA LEU A 173 7.09 21.07 -3.96
C LEU A 173 6.22 19.82 -3.68
N ILE A 174 4.90 19.94 -3.73
CA ILE A 174 3.97 18.81 -3.54
C ILE A 174 3.42 18.38 -4.90
N ILE A 175 4.04 17.37 -5.50
CA ILE A 175 3.70 16.90 -6.83
C ILE A 175 2.75 15.74 -6.75
N ARG A 176 1.48 16.00 -7.09
CA ARG A 176 0.42 14.99 -7.15
C ARG A 176 0.39 14.31 -8.50
N ILE A 177 0.67 13.02 -8.50
CA ILE A 177 0.78 12.19 -9.70
C ILE A 177 -0.40 11.20 -9.69
N GLU A 178 -1.30 11.35 -10.65
CA GLU A 178 -2.48 10.48 -10.78
C GLU A 178 -2.17 9.25 -11.63
N ASP A 179 -1.42 9.46 -12.72
CA ASP A 179 -1.04 8.45 -13.67
C ASP A 179 0.45 8.14 -13.56
N THR A 180 0.75 6.89 -13.26
CA THR A 180 2.13 6.41 -13.13
C THR A 180 2.86 6.34 -14.48
N GLU A 181 2.14 6.20 -15.61
CA GLU A 181 2.74 6.12 -16.94
C GLU A 181 3.39 7.45 -17.37
N HIS A 182 2.86 8.58 -16.89
CA HIS A 182 3.34 9.93 -17.22
C HIS A 182 4.00 10.65 -16.03
N CYS A 183 4.47 9.90 -15.03
CA CYS A 183 5.10 10.49 -13.85
C CYS A 183 6.42 11.24 -14.18
N ASP A 184 7.11 10.84 -15.22
CA ASP A 184 8.38 11.42 -15.67
C ASP A 184 8.24 12.89 -16.11
N GLU A 185 7.15 13.27 -16.76
CA GLU A 185 6.90 14.66 -17.17
C GLU A 185 6.83 15.60 -15.97
N LYS A 186 6.02 15.26 -14.95
CA LYS A 186 5.85 16.07 -13.74
C LYS A 186 7.12 16.12 -12.90
N ILE A 187 7.83 15.00 -12.80
CA ILE A 187 9.09 14.92 -12.06
C ILE A 187 10.18 15.73 -12.78
N ASN A 188 10.23 15.69 -14.11
CA ASN A 188 11.15 16.48 -14.90
C ASN A 188 10.89 17.99 -14.73
N GLU A 189 9.63 18.41 -14.77
CA GLU A 189 9.20 19.79 -14.53
C GLU A 189 9.61 20.28 -13.14
N LEU A 190 9.43 19.46 -12.10
CA LEU A 190 9.92 19.77 -10.75
C LEU A 190 11.43 20.03 -10.74
N LEU A 191 12.22 19.13 -11.34
CA LEU A 191 13.69 19.22 -11.34
C LEU A 191 14.23 20.39 -12.19
N GLU A 192 13.45 20.90 -13.16
CA GLU A 192 13.82 22.07 -13.96
C GLU A 192 13.47 23.38 -13.29
N ASN A 193 12.34 23.44 -12.62
CA ASN A 193 11.77 24.69 -12.13
C ASN A 193 12.06 24.96 -10.65
N GLN A 194 12.47 23.94 -9.89
CA GLN A 194 12.65 24.06 -8.45
C GLN A 194 14.09 23.67 -8.04
N SER A 195 14.65 24.46 -7.11
CA SER A 195 15.88 24.07 -6.41
C SER A 195 15.49 23.30 -5.16
N ILE A 196 15.75 22.00 -5.14
CA ILE A 196 15.37 21.10 -4.04
C ILE A 196 16.60 20.38 -3.48
N ASP A 197 16.56 20.07 -2.18
CA ASP A 197 17.62 19.37 -1.45
C ASP A 197 17.33 17.87 -1.33
N ALA A 198 16.04 17.52 -1.31
CA ALA A 198 15.60 16.13 -1.17
C ALA A 198 14.23 15.86 -1.80
N ILE A 199 13.96 14.59 -2.01
CA ILE A 199 12.66 14.07 -2.45
C ILE A 199 12.21 12.97 -1.47
N LEU A 200 10.96 13.08 -0.98
CA LEU A 200 10.20 11.96 -0.43
C LEU A 200 9.24 11.46 -1.49
N ALA A 201 9.36 10.22 -1.91
CA ALA A 201 8.48 9.59 -2.90
C ALA A 201 7.60 8.53 -2.25
N VAL A 202 6.29 8.55 -2.53
CA VAL A 202 5.34 7.60 -1.93
C VAL A 202 5.41 6.18 -2.53
N ASN A 203 6.26 5.95 -3.52
CA ASN A 203 6.56 4.62 -4.07
C ASN A 203 7.94 4.58 -4.74
N GLU A 204 8.43 3.37 -5.03
CA GLU A 204 9.74 3.14 -5.67
C GLU A 204 9.82 3.69 -7.09
N LEU A 205 8.72 3.63 -7.86
CA LEU A 205 8.72 4.07 -9.26
C LEU A 205 8.99 5.57 -9.36
N PHE A 206 8.32 6.37 -8.53
CA PHE A 206 8.57 7.82 -8.50
C PHE A 206 10.00 8.14 -8.08
N ALA A 207 10.53 7.40 -7.09
CA ALA A 207 11.91 7.61 -6.64
C ALA A 207 12.94 7.28 -7.72
N VAL A 208 12.85 6.10 -8.35
CA VAL A 208 13.81 5.69 -9.38
C VAL A 208 13.72 6.58 -10.61
N THR A 209 12.50 7.04 -10.98
CA THR A 209 12.29 8.00 -12.06
C THR A 209 12.96 9.34 -11.73
N ALA A 210 12.76 9.84 -10.51
CA ALA A 210 13.41 11.08 -10.06
C ALA A 210 14.95 10.97 -10.09
N ILE A 211 15.49 9.85 -9.59
CA ILE A 211 16.96 9.59 -9.63
C ILE A 211 17.47 9.59 -11.06
N LYS A 212 16.80 8.83 -11.95
CA LYS A 212 17.18 8.74 -13.37
C LYS A 212 17.19 10.11 -14.05
N LEU A 213 16.15 10.91 -13.85
CA LEU A 213 16.03 12.24 -14.46
C LEU A 213 17.04 13.23 -13.84
N ALA A 214 17.25 13.20 -12.53
CA ALA A 214 18.25 14.05 -11.86
C ALA A 214 19.67 13.75 -12.36
N MET A 215 20.05 12.48 -12.41
CA MET A 215 21.37 12.07 -12.91
C MET A 215 21.57 12.45 -14.38
N ALA A 216 20.55 12.35 -15.22
CA ALA A 216 20.61 12.80 -16.61
C ALA A 216 20.85 14.31 -16.75
N LYS A 217 20.47 15.10 -15.74
CA LYS A 217 20.75 16.54 -15.65
C LYS A 217 22.09 16.87 -14.94
N GLY A 218 22.88 15.86 -14.58
CA GLY A 218 24.16 16.02 -13.89
C GLY A 218 24.04 16.28 -12.38
N ILE A 219 22.86 16.15 -11.80
CA ILE A 219 22.62 16.26 -10.34
C ILE A 219 23.16 15.00 -9.67
N LYS A 220 24.02 15.14 -8.68
CA LYS A 220 24.64 14.04 -7.96
C LYS A 220 23.76 13.58 -6.79
N ILE A 221 23.60 12.27 -6.65
CA ILE A 221 22.86 11.64 -5.57
C ILE A 221 23.83 10.79 -4.75
N PRO A 222 23.97 11.03 -3.45
CA PRO A 222 23.14 11.91 -2.58
C PRO A 222 23.70 13.34 -2.41
N GLU A 223 24.81 13.73 -3.04
CA GLU A 223 25.54 14.97 -2.71
C GLU A 223 24.71 16.23 -2.95
N ASP A 224 24.02 16.33 -4.10
CA ASP A 224 23.21 17.48 -4.47
C ASP A 224 21.72 17.26 -4.13
N LEU A 225 21.24 16.01 -4.23
CA LEU A 225 19.84 15.64 -4.01
C LEU A 225 19.74 14.31 -3.26
N SER A 226 19.11 14.30 -2.11
CA SER A 226 18.77 13.06 -1.38
C SER A 226 17.39 12.54 -1.76
N VAL A 227 17.22 11.21 -1.82
CA VAL A 227 15.95 10.59 -2.18
C VAL A 227 15.58 9.50 -1.18
N VAL A 228 14.35 9.57 -0.64
CA VAL A 228 13.72 8.53 0.19
C VAL A 228 12.44 8.06 -0.48
N ALA A 229 12.17 6.77 -0.44
CA ALA A 229 10.95 6.20 -1.01
C ALA A 229 10.18 5.33 -0.01
N PHE A 230 8.87 5.23 -0.19
CA PHE A 230 8.11 4.12 0.36
C PHE A 230 8.32 2.87 -0.48
N THR A 231 8.21 1.72 0.18
CA THR A 231 8.41 0.36 -0.35
C THR A 231 9.88 -0.04 -0.46
N ASP A 232 10.24 -1.12 0.24
CA ASP A 232 11.58 -1.72 0.19
C ASP A 232 11.61 -2.90 -0.80
N GLY A 233 11.47 -2.56 -2.08
CA GLY A 233 11.36 -3.54 -3.15
C GLY A 233 12.68 -3.83 -3.89
N ILE A 234 12.53 -4.53 -5.00
CA ILE A 234 13.64 -4.92 -5.88
C ILE A 234 14.26 -3.68 -6.55
N ILE A 235 13.42 -2.71 -6.94
CA ILE A 235 13.90 -1.48 -7.58
C ILE A 235 14.83 -0.73 -6.63
N SER A 236 14.43 -0.55 -5.37
CA SER A 236 15.22 0.17 -4.38
C SER A 236 16.57 -0.50 -4.07
N LYS A 237 16.60 -1.83 -4.08
CA LYS A 237 17.81 -2.62 -3.75
C LYS A 237 18.83 -2.67 -4.87
N TYR A 238 18.38 -2.63 -6.12
CA TYR A 238 19.23 -2.83 -7.30
C TYR A 238 19.36 -1.61 -8.21
N SER A 239 18.75 -0.47 -7.84
CA SER A 239 19.03 0.81 -8.50
C SER A 239 20.46 1.30 -8.19
N THR A 240 20.91 2.26 -8.98
CA THR A 240 22.19 2.94 -8.75
C THR A 240 21.95 4.46 -8.74
N PRO A 241 22.10 5.12 -7.57
CA PRO A 241 22.39 4.54 -6.25
C PRO A 241 21.23 3.69 -5.69
N THR A 242 21.52 2.82 -4.73
CA THR A 242 20.49 2.10 -3.96
C THR A 242 19.66 3.08 -3.13
N ILE A 243 18.32 2.85 -3.07
CA ILE A 243 17.39 3.83 -2.52
C ILE A 243 17.14 3.59 -1.03
N THR A 244 17.28 4.65 -0.22
CA THR A 244 16.80 4.69 1.16
C THR A 244 15.29 4.58 1.17
N THR A 245 14.74 3.64 1.96
CA THR A 245 13.32 3.29 1.89
C THR A 245 12.66 3.17 3.25
N ILE A 246 11.34 3.37 3.26
CA ILE A 246 10.46 2.96 4.35
C ILE A 246 9.89 1.60 3.96
N SER A 247 10.24 0.57 4.71
CA SER A 247 9.66 -0.76 4.56
C SER A 247 8.30 -0.82 5.24
N GLN A 248 7.27 -1.19 4.48
CA GLN A 248 5.90 -1.42 4.96
C GLN A 248 5.71 -2.84 5.52
N ASN A 249 6.76 -3.66 5.52
CA ASN A 249 6.72 -5.04 6.00
C ASN A 249 5.58 -5.88 5.40
N GLY A 250 5.44 -5.86 4.06
CA GLY A 250 4.31 -6.47 3.34
C GLY A 250 4.06 -7.94 3.68
N ILE A 251 5.11 -8.76 3.87
CA ILE A 251 4.95 -10.15 4.31
C ILE A 251 4.26 -10.23 5.68
N LYS A 252 4.66 -9.39 6.66
CA LYS A 252 4.01 -9.35 7.98
C LYS A 252 2.55 -8.90 7.86
N MET A 253 2.28 -7.90 7.02
CA MET A 253 0.92 -7.42 6.75
C MET A 253 0.04 -8.54 6.18
N GLY A 254 0.54 -9.26 5.17
CA GLY A 254 -0.18 -10.37 4.56
C GLY A 254 -0.44 -11.52 5.53
N ARG A 255 0.57 -11.93 6.30
CA ARG A 255 0.41 -12.95 7.34
C ARG A 255 -0.66 -12.55 8.35
N LYS A 256 -0.62 -11.31 8.85
CA LYS A 256 -1.60 -10.80 9.82
C LYS A 256 -3.02 -10.77 9.23
N ALA A 257 -3.17 -10.31 7.98
CA ALA A 257 -4.48 -10.29 7.32
C ALA A 257 -5.07 -11.72 7.16
N ALA A 258 -4.24 -12.68 6.78
CA ALA A 258 -4.67 -14.08 6.66
C ALA A 258 -5.02 -14.70 8.03
N GLU A 259 -4.22 -14.45 9.06
CA GLU A 259 -4.49 -14.90 10.43
C GLU A 259 -5.84 -14.37 10.93
N MET A 260 -6.14 -13.09 10.69
CA MET A 260 -7.40 -12.45 11.10
C MET A 260 -8.58 -13.05 10.34
N LEU A 261 -8.48 -13.20 9.02
CA LEU A 261 -9.55 -13.78 8.22
C LEU A 261 -9.82 -15.24 8.59
N ILE A 262 -8.78 -16.08 8.67
CA ILE A 262 -8.91 -17.50 8.98
C ILE A 262 -9.50 -17.68 10.39
N LYS A 263 -9.08 -16.86 11.36
CA LYS A 263 -9.69 -16.87 12.68
C LYS A 263 -11.21 -16.70 12.59
N ARG A 264 -11.72 -15.74 11.80
CA ARG A 264 -13.16 -15.54 11.63
C ARG A 264 -13.83 -16.70 10.90
N LEU A 265 -13.17 -17.31 9.92
CA LEU A 265 -13.69 -18.45 9.18
C LEU A 265 -13.80 -19.75 10.03
N GLU A 266 -13.01 -19.86 11.10
CA GLU A 266 -12.92 -21.04 11.95
C GLU A 266 -13.64 -20.87 13.30
N LEU A 267 -14.10 -19.67 13.66
CA LEU A 267 -14.97 -19.46 14.83
C LEU A 267 -16.31 -20.17 14.61
N GLU A 268 -16.71 -20.99 15.59
CA GLU A 268 -17.95 -21.75 15.56
C GLU A 268 -19.16 -20.95 16.07
N ASP A 269 -18.96 -19.84 16.81
CA ASP A 269 -19.98 -18.99 17.41
C ASP A 269 -19.64 -17.49 17.37
N GLU A 270 -20.68 -16.64 17.48
CA GLU A 270 -20.66 -15.16 17.39
C GLU A 270 -19.85 -14.44 18.51
N GLU A 271 -18.92 -15.12 19.18
CA GLU A 271 -18.26 -14.61 20.39
C GLU A 271 -17.27 -13.44 20.19
N ASP A 272 -16.87 -13.08 18.98
CA ASP A 272 -15.95 -11.95 18.75
C ASP A 272 -16.53 -10.97 17.72
N GLU A 273 -17.58 -10.23 18.11
CA GLU A 273 -18.24 -9.22 17.28
C GLU A 273 -17.39 -7.99 16.99
N HIS A 274 -16.27 -7.79 17.71
CA HIS A 274 -15.46 -6.59 17.56
C HIS A 274 -14.45 -6.73 16.40
N TYR A 275 -14.58 -5.85 15.43
CA TYR A 275 -13.56 -5.69 14.38
C TYR A 275 -12.32 -5.01 14.94
N LYS A 276 -11.16 -5.43 14.44
CA LYS A 276 -9.85 -4.94 14.89
C LYS A 276 -9.08 -4.29 13.75
N THR A 277 -8.34 -3.26 14.11
CA THR A 277 -7.32 -2.68 13.22
C THR A 277 -5.96 -3.01 13.80
N GLU A 278 -5.17 -3.76 13.03
CA GLU A 278 -3.78 -4.09 13.35
C GLU A 278 -2.85 -3.14 12.60
N ILE A 279 -1.89 -2.56 13.33
CA ILE A 279 -0.92 -1.63 12.75
C ILE A 279 0.44 -2.35 12.67
N ILE A 280 0.94 -2.50 11.47
CA ILE A 280 2.25 -3.11 11.20
C ILE A 280 3.32 -2.02 11.31
N GLU A 281 4.35 -2.27 12.09
CA GLU A 281 5.50 -1.37 12.22
C GLU A 281 6.24 -1.20 10.89
N THR A 282 6.66 0.03 10.63
CA THR A 282 7.51 0.38 9.48
C THR A 282 8.97 0.48 9.91
N ASN A 283 9.89 0.40 8.95
CA ASN A 283 11.31 0.55 9.20
C ASN A 283 11.95 1.45 8.14
N LEU A 284 12.69 2.48 8.56
CA LEU A 284 13.54 3.25 7.66
C LEU A 284 14.84 2.48 7.41
N ILE A 285 15.11 2.16 6.15
CA ILE A 285 16.31 1.43 5.70
C ILE A 285 17.19 2.39 4.93
N ILE A 286 18.27 2.84 5.56
CA ILE A 286 19.19 3.82 4.99
C ILE A 286 20.11 3.15 3.96
N ARG A 287 20.25 3.77 2.78
CA ARG A 287 21.09 3.35 1.67
C ARG A 287 21.80 4.54 1.03
N GLU A 288 22.32 4.34 -0.19
CA GLU A 288 23.20 5.30 -0.89
C GLU A 288 22.51 6.58 -1.35
N SER A 289 21.17 6.58 -1.52
CA SER A 289 20.42 7.74 -2.04
C SER A 289 20.24 8.88 -1.04
N THR A 290 20.74 8.73 0.19
CA THR A 290 20.69 9.79 1.21
C THR A 290 22.07 10.03 1.83
N LYS A 291 22.31 11.29 2.25
CA LYS A 291 23.54 11.66 2.98
C LYS A 291 23.64 10.87 4.29
N SER A 292 24.86 10.45 4.62
CA SER A 292 25.22 9.74 5.86
C SER A 292 24.99 10.58 7.10
#